data_c9f96dc7aedbc4fe9eec6d8b8042e048
#
_entry.id   c9f96dc7aedbc4fe9eec6d8b8042e048
#
_cell.length_a   1.000
_cell.length_b   1.000
_cell.length_c   1.000
_cell.angle_alpha   90.00
_cell.angle_beta   90.00
_cell.angle_gamma   90.00
#
_symmetry.space_group_name_H-M   'P 1'
#
loop_
_entity.id
_entity.type
_entity.pdbx_description
1 polymer ?
#
loop_
_entity_poly.entity_id
_entity_poly.type
_entity_poly.pdbx_seq_one_letter_code
_entity_poly.pdbx_strand_id
1 'polypeptide(L)' 'MQLLLQKKTFMSIEEARDLTKRAIKFKEEKGRLPSINSPDPWERRMSEGIAFLQRKESEKNNV' A
#
# COMPACT_ATOMS: atom_id res chain seq x y z
N MET A 1 -20.26 -3.90 -16.79
CA MET A 1 -19.75 -3.79 -16.52
C MET A 1 -18.97 -3.55 -16.06
N GLN A 2 -18.79 -3.44 -16.08
CA GLN A 2 -17.94 -3.19 -15.77
C GLN A 2 -17.17 -3.22 -15.13
N LEU A 3 -17.10 -3.38 -15.18
CA LEU A 3 -16.43 -3.44 -14.70
C LEU A 3 -15.63 -3.51 -14.20
N LEU A 4 -15.56 -3.67 -14.31
CA LEU A 4 -14.85 -3.74 -13.96
C LEU A 4 -13.98 -3.72 -13.72
N LEU A 5 -13.87 -3.88 -14.04
CA LEU A 5 -13.10 -3.74 -14.10
C LEU A 5 -12.26 -3.29 -13.64
N GLN A 6 -11.91 -3.18 -13.83
CA GLN A 6 -11.16 -2.69 -13.63
C GLN A 6 -10.62 -2.30 -12.71
N LYS A 7 -10.53 -1.79 -12.62
CA LYS A 7 -10.09 -1.37 -11.86
C LYS A 7 -9.39 -1.77 -10.85
N LYS A 8 -9.13 -2.50 -10.77
CA LYS A 8 -8.45 -3.03 -9.84
C LYS A 8 -7.04 -2.87 -9.76
N THR A 9 -6.40 -2.37 -10.66
CA THR A 9 -4.99 -2.14 -10.64
C THR A 9 -4.61 -0.91 -9.84
N PHE A 10 -5.58 -0.06 -9.55
CA PHE A 10 -5.33 1.14 -8.78
C PHE A 10 -5.91 1.01 -7.40
N MET A 11 -5.20 1.52 -6.40
CA MET A 11 -5.79 1.61 -5.08
C MET A 11 -6.09 3.07 -4.79
N SER A 12 -7.13 3.30 -4.00
CA SER A 12 -7.49 4.65 -3.61
C SER A 12 -6.55 5.13 -2.50
N ILE A 13 -6.51 6.44 -2.30
CA ILE A 13 -5.70 7.00 -1.23
C ILE A 13 -6.18 6.49 0.13
N GLU A 14 -7.49 6.35 0.29
CA GLU A 14 -8.03 5.84 1.54
C GLU A 14 -7.61 4.41 1.79
N GLU A 15 -7.62 3.60 0.75
CA GLU A 15 -7.18 2.23 0.87
C GLU A 15 -5.70 2.17 1.22
N ALA A 16 -4.89 3.01 0.57
CA ALA A 16 -3.47 3.05 0.85
C ALA A 16 -3.18 3.49 2.29
N ARG A 17 -3.95 4.44 2.79
CA ARG A 17 -3.80 4.88 4.17
C ARG A 17 -4.12 3.76 5.16
N ASP A 18 -5.19 3.04 4.88
CA ASP A 18 -5.57 1.93 5.74
C ASP A 18 -4.47 0.86 5.74
N LEU A 19 -3.96 0.55 4.57
CA LEU A 19 -2.88 -0.42 4.46
C LEU A 19 -1.63 0.05 5.18
N THR A 20 -1.34 1.34 5.12
CA THR A 20 -0.19 1.89 5.83
C THR A 20 -0.36 1.77 7.33
N LYS A 21 -1.56 2.02 7.83
CA LYS A 21 -1.81 1.84 9.27
C LYS A 21 -1.57 0.40 9.69
N ARG A 22 -2.02 -0.53 8.88
CA ARG A 22 -1.79 -1.95 9.15
C ARG A 22 -0.30 -2.28 9.08
N ALA A 23 0.40 -1.63 8.17
CA ALA A 23 1.83 -1.84 8.04
C ALA A 23 2.59 -1.34 9.26
N ILE A 24 2.17 -0.24 9.84
CA ILE A 24 2.78 0.26 11.07
C ILE A 24 2.61 -0.75 12.19
N LYS A 25 1.42 -1.29 12.32
CA LYS A 25 1.16 -2.30 13.31
C LYS A 25 1.99 -3.55 13.04
N PHE A 26 2.12 -3.93 11.78
CA PHE A 26 2.94 -5.06 11.40
C PHE A 26 4.38 -4.83 11.83
N LYS A 27 4.90 -3.62 11.62
CA LYS A 27 6.27 -3.31 12.02
C LYS A 27 6.44 -3.44 13.53
N GLU A 28 5.46 -2.99 14.30
CA GLU A 28 5.53 -3.07 15.74
C GLU A 28 5.56 -4.51 16.21
N GLU A 29 4.82 -5.39 15.53
CA GLU A 29 4.73 -6.78 15.92
C GLU A 29 5.90 -7.60 15.42
N LYS A 30 6.36 -7.33 14.20
CA LYS A 30 7.37 -8.14 13.55
C LYS A 30 8.77 -7.53 13.62
N GLY A 31 8.89 -6.26 13.95
CA GLY A 31 10.17 -5.59 13.99
C GLY A 31 10.70 -5.18 12.63
N ARG A 32 9.88 -5.23 11.59
CA ARG A 32 10.29 -4.83 10.25
C ARG A 32 9.08 -4.39 9.45
N LEU A 33 9.33 -3.63 8.41
CA LEU A 33 8.26 -3.22 7.51
C LEU A 33 7.85 -4.37 6.61
N PRO A 34 6.61 -4.35 6.11
CA PRO A 34 6.18 -5.35 5.14
C PRO A 34 7.04 -5.32 3.89
N SER A 35 7.23 -6.48 3.28
CA SER A 35 8.07 -6.62 2.11
C SER A 35 7.23 -6.95 0.87
N ILE A 36 7.57 -6.31 -0.25
CA ILE A 36 6.92 -6.61 -1.52
C ILE A 36 7.29 -8.01 -2.01
N ASN A 37 8.39 -8.54 -1.49
CA ASN A 37 8.87 -9.86 -1.91
C ASN A 37 8.38 -10.98 -1.01
N SER A 38 7.55 -10.66 -0.05
CA SER A 38 7.05 -11.68 0.86
C SER A 38 6.12 -12.65 0.15
N PRO A 39 6.11 -13.93 0.51
CA PRO A 39 5.14 -14.86 -0.02
C PRO A 39 3.72 -14.60 0.48
N ASP A 40 3.59 -13.82 1.55
CA ASP A 40 2.28 -13.50 2.11
C ASP A 40 1.62 -12.41 1.28
N PRO A 41 0.45 -12.70 0.64
CA PRO A 41 -0.21 -11.68 -0.17
C PRO A 41 -0.60 -10.43 0.62
N TRP A 42 -0.96 -10.61 1.88
CA TRP A 42 -1.35 -9.48 2.73
C TRP A 42 -0.16 -8.55 2.97
N GLU A 43 1.00 -9.14 3.21
CA GLU A 43 2.20 -8.36 3.45
C GLU A 43 2.56 -7.57 2.19
N ARG A 44 2.48 -8.22 1.03
CA ARG A 44 2.75 -7.53 -0.23
C ARG A 44 1.78 -6.38 -0.44
N ARG A 45 0.51 -6.59 -0.09
CA ARG A 45 -0.50 -5.55 -0.24
C ARG A 45 -0.17 -4.34 0.62
N MET A 46 0.23 -4.57 1.87
CA MET A 46 0.61 -3.48 2.76
C MET A 46 1.80 -2.71 2.21
N SER A 47 2.77 -3.42 1.67
CA SER A 47 3.93 -2.78 1.05
C SER A 47 3.52 -1.90 -0.13
N GLU A 48 2.58 -2.38 -0.95
CA GLU A 48 2.09 -1.60 -2.07
C GLU A 48 1.40 -0.34 -1.61
N GLY A 49 0.66 -0.41 -0.50
CA GLY A 49 -0.01 0.76 0.04
C GLY A 49 0.98 1.83 0.46
N ILE A 50 2.06 1.41 1.12
CA ILE A 50 3.10 2.34 1.53
C ILE A 50 3.72 3.01 0.30
N ALA A 51 4.05 2.20 -0.70
CA ALA A 51 4.69 2.74 -1.90
C ALA A 51 3.77 3.71 -2.61
N PHE A 52 2.49 3.40 -2.66
CA PHE A 52 1.51 4.27 -3.29
C PHE A 52 1.48 5.63 -2.63
N LEU A 53 1.43 5.66 -1.30
CA LEU A 53 1.39 6.93 -0.58
C LEU A 53 2.68 7.71 -0.75
N GLN A 54 3.82 7.03 -0.70
CA GLN A 54 5.10 7.69 -0.89
C GLN A 54 5.18 8.33 -2.26
N ARG A 55 4.68 7.65 -3.27
CA ARG A 55 4.69 8.19 -4.61
C ARG A 55 3.82 9.42 -4.72
N LYS A 56 2.65 9.38 -4.11
CA LYS A 56 1.74 10.53 -4.15
C LYS A 56 2.33 11.73 -3.44
N GLU A 57 2.97 11.51 -2.32
CA GLU A 57 3.60 12.61 -1.60
C GLU A 57 4.76 13.19 -2.39
N SER A 58 5.51 12.31 -3.04
CA SER A 58 6.62 12.76 -3.86
C SER A 58 6.14 13.62 -5.02
N GLU A 59 5.04 13.23 -5.64
CA GLU A 59 4.48 14.01 -6.72
C GLU A 59 4.08 15.41 -6.26
N LYS A 60 3.51 15.49 -5.07
CA LYS A 60 3.15 16.79 -4.52
C LYS A 60 4.36 17.66 -4.29
N ASN A 61 5.43 17.06 -3.81
CA ASN A 61 6.63 17.81 -3.45
C ASN A 61 7.45 18.22 -4.64
N ASN A 62 7.17 17.67 -5.77
CA ASN A 62 7.93 17.93 -6.97
C ASN A 62 7.40 19.10 -7.77
N VAL A 63 6.43 19.78 -7.30
CA VAL A 63 5.83 20.89 -8.05
C VAL A 63 6.57 22.19 -7.90
#